data_8742bff03e0a072dc5b345476e34d9f1
#
_entry.id   8742bff03e0a072dc5b345476e34d9f1
#
_cell.length_a   1.000
_cell.length_b   1.000
_cell.length_c   1.000
_cell.angle_alpha   90.00
_cell.angle_beta   90.00
_cell.angle_gamma   90.00
#
_symmetry.space_group_name_H-M   'P 1'
#
loop_
_entity.id
_entity.type
_entity.pdbx_description
1 polymer ?
#
loop_
_entity_poly.entity_id
_entity_poly.type
_entity_poly.pdbx_seq_one_letter_code
_entity_poly.pdbx_strand_id
1 'polypeptide(L)'
;MPSSIHTATASTSGTIITHDNGKPILATFHANCGGTTANSEHVWNNPLPYLVSTIDTFCLSQRSAVWNKDLELSKLKKYVRNQTGLDSDSLNWESLVLDANRSGKNIDFFGETFSLPMMRRDLGLRSTFFTMKVDGDKTIFSGRGFGHGVGLCQQGAINMARQDFNHKQILGFYFKGAKLESISKSMLAK
;
A
#
# COMPACT_ATOMS: atom_id res chain seq x y z
N MET A 1 23.85 -4.60 -27.52
CA MET A 1 22.56 -5.26 -27.30
C MET A 1 21.54 -4.23 -26.86
N PRO A 2 20.28 -4.28 -27.31
CA PRO A 2 19.24 -3.41 -26.75
C PRO A 2 19.19 -3.62 -25.23
N SER A 3 18.99 -2.54 -24.47
CA SER A 3 18.85 -2.68 -23.03
C SER A 3 17.62 -3.56 -22.71
N SER A 4 17.63 -4.27 -21.60
CA SER A 4 16.50 -5.11 -21.17
C SER A 4 15.17 -4.32 -21.12
N ILE A 5 15.23 -3.01 -20.86
CA ILE A 5 14.08 -2.11 -20.87
C ILE A 5 13.51 -1.97 -22.30
N HIS A 6 14.37 -1.74 -23.32
CA HIS A 6 13.91 -1.65 -24.71
C HIS A 6 13.24 -2.94 -25.17
N THR A 7 13.81 -4.10 -24.83
CA THR A 7 13.23 -5.39 -25.15
C THR A 7 11.87 -5.58 -24.49
N ALA A 8 11.76 -5.27 -23.20
CA ALA A 8 10.49 -5.36 -22.45
C ALA A 8 9.42 -4.43 -23.04
N THR A 9 9.76 -3.16 -23.32
CA THR A 9 8.83 -2.19 -23.91
C THR A 9 8.36 -2.63 -25.30
N ALA A 10 9.26 -3.11 -26.16
CA ALA A 10 8.91 -3.58 -27.49
C ALA A 10 7.99 -4.81 -27.43
N SER A 11 8.28 -5.78 -26.54
CA SER A 11 7.50 -7.03 -26.41
C SER A 11 6.11 -6.82 -25.79
N THR A 12 5.86 -5.72 -25.12
CA THR A 12 4.56 -5.39 -24.50
C THR A 12 3.85 -4.23 -25.19
N SER A 13 4.40 -3.71 -26.27
CA SER A 13 3.82 -2.60 -27.03
C SER A 13 2.43 -2.97 -27.53
N GLY A 14 1.48 -2.05 -27.36
CA GLY A 14 0.08 -2.28 -27.74
C GLY A 14 -0.68 -3.25 -26.85
N THR A 15 -0.13 -3.67 -25.71
CA THR A 15 -0.82 -4.51 -24.72
C THR A 15 -1.30 -3.65 -23.55
N ILE A 16 -2.55 -3.86 -23.15
CA ILE A 16 -3.18 -3.22 -22.00
C ILE A 16 -3.73 -4.25 -21.02
N ILE A 17 -3.92 -3.83 -19.79
CA ILE A 17 -4.58 -4.65 -18.78
C ILE A 17 -6.04 -4.18 -18.68
N THR A 18 -6.98 -5.10 -18.86
CA THR A 18 -8.42 -4.84 -18.77
C THR A 18 -9.08 -5.69 -17.70
N HIS A 19 -10.33 -5.37 -17.36
CA HIS A 19 -11.20 -6.20 -16.53
C HIS A 19 -12.51 -6.49 -17.27
N ASP A 20 -13.45 -7.21 -16.69
CA ASP A 20 -14.65 -7.80 -17.28
C ASP A 20 -15.45 -6.89 -18.23
N ASN A 21 -15.39 -5.57 -18.07
CA ASN A 21 -16.07 -4.61 -18.95
C ASN A 21 -15.22 -4.19 -20.16
N GLY A 22 -14.05 -4.82 -20.40
CA GLY A 22 -13.11 -4.48 -21.47
C GLY A 22 -12.44 -3.11 -21.32
N LYS A 23 -12.61 -2.42 -20.19
CA LYS A 23 -11.95 -1.13 -19.92
C LYS A 23 -10.58 -1.34 -19.29
N PRO A 24 -9.61 -0.45 -19.57
CA PRO A 24 -8.34 -0.45 -18.87
C PRO A 24 -8.53 -0.38 -17.35
N ILE A 25 -7.75 -1.15 -16.60
CA ILE A 25 -7.77 -1.10 -15.15
C ILE A 25 -6.93 0.06 -14.61
N LEU A 26 -7.15 0.43 -13.36
CA LEU A 26 -6.23 1.26 -12.60
C LEU A 26 -5.03 0.40 -12.15
N ALA A 27 -3.99 0.33 -12.98
CA ALA A 27 -2.79 -0.49 -12.75
C ALA A 27 -1.85 0.17 -11.73
N THR A 28 -2.32 0.30 -10.50
CA THR A 28 -1.57 0.93 -9.41
C THR A 28 -0.47 0.02 -8.85
N PHE A 29 0.60 0.61 -8.32
CA PHE A 29 1.72 -0.11 -7.75
C PHE A 29 2.33 0.64 -6.56
N HIS A 30 3.09 -0.08 -5.75
CA HIS A 30 3.81 0.46 -4.58
C HIS A 30 5.13 -0.30 -4.41
N ALA A 31 6.05 0.23 -3.59
CA ALA A 31 7.39 -0.33 -3.46
C ALA A 31 7.41 -1.72 -2.81
N ASN A 32 6.78 -1.89 -1.65
CA ASN A 32 6.74 -3.15 -0.90
C ASN A 32 5.42 -3.27 -0.11
N CYS A 33 4.75 -4.41 -0.17
CA CYS A 33 3.50 -4.61 0.56
C CYS A 33 3.68 -5.05 2.03
N GLY A 34 4.86 -5.53 2.43
CA GLY A 34 5.12 -6.04 3.77
C GLY A 34 4.44 -7.38 4.06
N GLY A 35 4.21 -8.20 3.02
CA GLY A 35 3.63 -9.55 3.14
C GLY A 35 2.16 -9.66 2.72
N THR A 36 1.45 -8.53 2.60
CA THR A 36 0.03 -8.52 2.19
C THR A 36 -0.30 -7.19 1.51
N THR A 37 -0.96 -7.22 0.35
CA THR A 37 -1.51 -6.02 -0.26
C THR A 37 -2.79 -5.60 0.44
N ALA A 38 -3.24 -4.37 0.20
CA ALA A 38 -4.49 -3.84 0.75
C ALA A 38 -5.60 -3.90 -0.30
N ASN A 39 -6.85 -4.04 0.15
CA ASN A 39 -8.02 -3.77 -0.69
C ASN A 39 -8.06 -2.28 -1.06
N SER A 40 -8.58 -1.97 -2.25
CA SER A 40 -8.67 -0.57 -2.71
C SER A 40 -9.52 0.31 -1.80
N GLU A 41 -10.63 -0.19 -1.25
CA GLU A 41 -11.52 0.53 -0.34
C GLU A 41 -10.88 0.85 1.01
N HIS A 42 -9.85 0.12 1.42
CA HIS A 42 -9.10 0.41 2.67
C HIS A 42 -8.08 1.55 2.51
N VAL A 43 -7.88 2.05 1.29
CA VAL A 43 -6.97 3.17 1.01
C VAL A 43 -7.70 4.29 0.28
N TRP A 44 -8.57 3.94 -0.67
CA TRP A 44 -9.41 4.86 -1.45
C TRP A 44 -10.88 4.62 -1.13
N ASN A 45 -11.77 5.42 -1.70
CA ASN A 45 -13.19 5.35 -1.34
C ASN A 45 -13.97 4.26 -2.09
N ASN A 46 -13.47 3.79 -3.24
CA ASN A 46 -14.20 2.87 -4.11
C ASN A 46 -13.57 1.49 -4.14
N PRO A 47 -14.34 0.42 -3.89
CA PRO A 47 -13.87 -0.94 -4.10
C PRO A 47 -13.69 -1.19 -5.61
N LEU A 48 -12.55 -1.76 -5.97
CA LEU A 48 -12.25 -2.20 -7.32
C LEU A 48 -12.03 -3.73 -7.29
N PRO A 49 -12.82 -4.51 -8.03
CA PRO A 49 -12.85 -5.98 -7.89
C PRO A 49 -11.53 -6.67 -8.21
N TYR A 50 -10.66 -6.00 -8.96
CA TYR A 50 -9.31 -6.48 -9.29
C TYR A 50 -8.21 -5.95 -8.36
N LEU A 51 -8.52 -5.07 -7.41
CA LEU A 51 -7.59 -4.51 -6.40
C LEU A 51 -7.95 -5.02 -5.00
N VAL A 52 -7.89 -6.32 -4.84
CA VAL A 52 -8.18 -7.02 -3.59
C VAL A 52 -6.89 -7.44 -2.88
N SER A 53 -6.98 -7.58 -1.57
CA SER A 53 -5.86 -8.03 -0.74
C SER A 53 -5.34 -9.39 -1.21
N THR A 54 -4.02 -9.50 -1.33
CA THR A 54 -3.32 -10.71 -1.74
C THR A 54 -2.14 -10.94 -0.80
N ILE A 55 -1.99 -12.16 -0.29
CA ILE A 55 -0.81 -12.56 0.47
C ILE A 55 0.38 -12.64 -0.50
N ASP A 56 1.41 -11.86 -0.23
CA ASP A 56 2.62 -11.74 -1.06
C ASP A 56 3.86 -11.96 -0.19
N THR A 57 4.37 -13.17 -0.21
CA THR A 57 5.60 -13.54 0.52
C THR A 57 6.88 -13.21 -0.26
N PHE A 58 6.77 -12.92 -1.58
CA PHE A 58 7.92 -12.67 -2.44
C PHE A 58 8.70 -11.41 -2.07
N CYS A 59 8.06 -10.43 -1.41
CA CYS A 59 8.71 -9.18 -1.02
C CYS A 59 9.37 -9.20 0.37
N LEU A 60 9.17 -10.25 1.19
CA LEU A 60 9.55 -10.26 2.60
C LEU A 60 11.05 -10.24 2.87
N SER A 61 11.88 -10.75 1.96
CA SER A 61 13.34 -10.73 2.09
C SER A 61 13.98 -9.35 1.85
N GLN A 62 13.20 -8.36 1.45
CA GLN A 62 13.70 -7.04 1.11
C GLN A 62 13.78 -6.13 2.35
N ARG A 63 14.79 -5.25 2.41
CA ARG A 63 14.99 -4.30 3.52
C ARG A 63 13.78 -3.39 3.79
N SER A 64 12.96 -3.12 2.79
CA SER A 64 11.76 -2.31 2.93
C SER A 64 10.53 -3.08 3.38
N ALA A 65 10.64 -4.41 3.58
CA ALA A 65 9.55 -5.23 4.10
C ALA A 65 9.18 -4.88 5.54
N VAL A 66 10.15 -4.40 6.32
CA VAL A 66 9.94 -3.94 7.70
C VAL A 66 10.57 -2.56 7.89
N TRP A 67 10.04 -1.79 8.84
CA TRP A 67 10.60 -0.50 9.22
C TRP A 67 10.23 -0.15 10.66
N ASN A 68 11.09 0.62 11.30
CA ASN A 68 10.82 1.22 12.60
C ASN A 68 10.94 2.75 12.47
N LYS A 69 10.18 3.46 13.28
CA LYS A 69 10.25 4.91 13.38
C LYS A 69 9.87 5.36 14.78
N ASP A 70 10.76 6.11 15.39
CA ASP A 70 10.50 6.80 16.65
C ASP A 70 10.16 8.25 16.36
N LEU A 71 9.16 8.76 17.04
CA LEU A 71 8.78 10.18 17.05
C LEU A 71 8.69 10.63 18.51
N GLU A 72 9.02 11.90 18.72
CA GLU A 72 8.69 12.56 19.99
C GLU A 72 7.17 12.49 20.24
N LEU A 73 6.73 12.11 21.43
CA LEU A 73 5.32 12.06 21.80
C LEU A 73 4.60 13.39 21.53
N SER A 74 5.32 14.51 21.72
CA SER A 74 4.84 15.86 21.42
C SER A 74 4.34 16.02 19.98
N LYS A 75 4.95 15.31 18.99
CA LYS A 75 4.48 15.34 17.60
C LYS A 75 3.17 14.61 17.41
N LEU A 76 2.99 13.45 18.08
CA LEU A 76 1.72 12.72 18.05
C LEU A 76 0.62 13.51 18.77
N LYS A 77 0.92 14.11 19.94
CA LYS A 77 0.02 15.01 20.67
C LYS A 77 -0.45 16.16 19.79
N LYS A 78 0.48 16.84 19.10
CA LYS A 78 0.15 17.91 18.17
C LYS A 78 -0.72 17.43 17.01
N TYR A 79 -0.43 16.24 16.45
CA TYR A 79 -1.23 15.64 15.38
C TYR A 79 -2.67 15.41 15.85
N VAL A 80 -2.88 14.77 17.00
CA VAL A 80 -4.21 14.51 17.58
C VAL A 80 -4.97 15.81 17.82
N ARG A 81 -4.36 16.79 18.49
CA ARG A 81 -4.96 18.11 18.73
C ARG A 81 -5.40 18.79 17.45
N ASN A 82 -4.58 18.74 16.41
CA ASN A 82 -4.88 19.39 15.13
C ASN A 82 -6.01 18.72 14.37
N GLN A 83 -6.19 17.39 14.53
CA GLN A 83 -7.23 16.64 13.84
C GLN A 83 -8.59 16.69 14.56
N THR A 84 -8.59 16.76 15.87
CA THR A 84 -9.81 16.58 16.68
C THR A 84 -10.17 17.78 17.56
N GLY A 85 -9.23 18.67 17.86
CA GLY A 85 -9.40 19.73 18.83
C GLY A 85 -9.30 19.27 20.30
N LEU A 86 -9.08 17.98 20.55
CA LEU A 86 -8.96 17.45 21.92
C LEU A 86 -7.80 18.09 22.67
N ASP A 87 -7.97 18.26 23.99
CA ASP A 87 -6.85 18.57 24.89
C ASP A 87 -5.95 17.34 25.02
N SER A 88 -4.95 17.29 24.15
CA SER A 88 -4.05 16.15 24.07
C SER A 88 -3.18 15.94 25.32
N ASP A 89 -3.09 16.90 26.22
CA ASP A 89 -2.30 16.77 27.45
C ASP A 89 -3.07 16.05 28.57
N SER A 90 -4.40 16.01 28.49
CA SER A 90 -5.26 15.28 29.43
C SER A 90 -5.45 13.78 29.06
N LEU A 91 -4.95 13.32 27.93
CA LEU A 91 -5.16 11.95 27.46
C LEU A 91 -4.16 10.96 28.06
N ASN A 92 -4.61 9.72 28.31
CA ASN A 92 -3.76 8.65 28.82
C ASN A 92 -2.95 8.01 27.67
N TRP A 93 -1.78 8.56 27.39
CA TRP A 93 -0.89 8.10 26.31
C TRP A 93 -0.16 6.79 26.64
N GLU A 94 0.16 6.53 27.91
CA GLU A 94 0.97 5.36 28.30
C GLU A 94 0.26 4.03 27.98
N SER A 95 -1.07 4.02 28.03
CA SER A 95 -1.87 2.84 27.71
C SER A 95 -2.14 2.68 26.20
N LEU A 96 -1.73 3.63 25.36
CA LEU A 96 -2.06 3.61 23.95
C LEU A 96 -1.20 2.61 23.17
N VAL A 97 -1.87 1.56 22.70
CA VAL A 97 -1.31 0.59 21.74
C VAL A 97 -2.24 0.52 20.53
N LEU A 98 -1.71 0.72 19.34
CA LEU A 98 -2.47 0.64 18.09
C LEU A 98 -1.94 -0.46 17.19
N ASP A 99 -2.85 -1.14 16.47
CA ASP A 99 -2.54 -2.11 15.42
C ASP A 99 -3.29 -1.75 14.13
N ALA A 100 -2.56 -1.17 13.19
CA ALA A 100 -3.04 -0.85 11.86
C ALA A 100 -2.68 -1.99 10.90
N ASN A 101 -3.53 -3.00 10.83
CA ASN A 101 -3.31 -4.26 10.12
C ASN A 101 -3.82 -4.29 8.67
N ARG A 102 -4.14 -3.13 8.08
CA ARG A 102 -4.74 -2.99 6.75
C ARG A 102 -6.15 -3.54 6.58
N SER A 103 -6.85 -3.84 7.65
CA SER A 103 -8.27 -4.26 7.60
C SER A 103 -9.24 -3.10 7.39
N GLY A 104 -8.76 -1.87 7.37
CA GLY A 104 -9.58 -0.67 7.19
C GLY A 104 -8.76 0.56 6.80
N LYS A 105 -9.48 1.62 6.47
CA LYS A 105 -8.93 2.93 6.12
C LYS A 105 -8.64 3.80 7.35
N ASN A 106 -9.32 3.52 8.44
CA ASN A 106 -9.29 4.31 9.66
C ASN A 106 -8.81 3.47 10.85
N ILE A 107 -8.43 4.16 11.91
CA ILE A 107 -8.10 3.59 13.21
C ILE A 107 -8.71 4.48 14.30
N ASP A 108 -9.29 3.86 15.33
CA ASP A 108 -9.97 4.57 16.42
C ASP A 108 -9.10 4.57 17.68
N PHE A 109 -8.94 5.72 18.30
CA PHE A 109 -8.34 5.88 19.62
C PHE A 109 -8.78 7.19 20.27
N PHE A 110 -8.82 7.22 21.59
CA PHE A 110 -9.34 8.33 22.39
C PHE A 110 -10.77 8.79 22.03
N GLY A 111 -11.62 7.84 21.55
CA GLY A 111 -12.98 8.14 21.13
C GLY A 111 -13.12 8.82 19.76
N GLU A 112 -12.03 9.01 19.05
CA GLU A 112 -11.99 9.66 17.75
C GLU A 112 -11.50 8.72 16.64
N THR A 113 -11.94 8.98 15.41
CA THR A 113 -11.56 8.20 14.21
C THR A 113 -10.50 8.93 13.38
N PHE A 114 -9.36 8.28 13.16
CA PHE A 114 -8.25 8.83 12.40
C PHE A 114 -8.05 8.11 11.07
N SER A 115 -7.88 8.88 10.00
CA SER A 115 -7.54 8.34 8.68
C SER A 115 -6.09 7.85 8.64
N LEU A 116 -5.87 6.55 8.41
CA LEU A 116 -4.54 5.97 8.27
C LEU A 116 -3.72 6.58 7.11
N PRO A 117 -4.29 6.86 5.92
CA PRO A 117 -3.57 7.58 4.87
C PRO A 117 -3.12 8.99 5.28
N MET A 118 -3.95 9.74 6.01
CA MET A 118 -3.58 11.06 6.53
C MET A 118 -2.50 10.94 7.61
N MET A 119 -2.66 10.02 8.56
CA MET A 119 -1.67 9.75 9.60
C MET A 119 -0.32 9.37 9.00
N ARG A 120 -0.32 8.51 7.96
CA ARG A 120 0.89 8.16 7.23
C ARG A 120 1.58 9.39 6.64
N ARG A 121 0.83 10.27 5.98
CA ARG A 121 1.36 11.50 5.35
C ARG A 121 1.92 12.46 6.40
N ASP A 122 1.13 12.76 7.43
CA ASP A 122 1.41 13.83 8.38
C ASP A 122 2.50 13.46 9.40
N LEU A 123 2.59 12.18 9.77
CA LEU A 123 3.65 11.65 10.61
C LEU A 123 4.84 11.09 9.81
N GLY A 124 4.78 11.12 8.47
CA GLY A 124 5.85 10.65 7.58
C GLY A 124 6.13 9.15 7.73
N LEU A 125 5.10 8.31 7.89
CA LEU A 125 5.24 6.86 7.99
C LEU A 125 5.43 6.24 6.61
N ARG A 126 6.14 5.10 6.54
CA ARG A 126 6.38 4.43 5.26
C ARG A 126 5.12 3.76 4.69
N SER A 127 4.24 3.27 5.54
CA SER A 127 3.00 2.58 5.16
C SER A 127 1.90 2.85 6.19
N THR A 128 0.70 2.33 5.93
CA THR A 128 -0.42 2.25 6.89
C THR A 128 -0.48 0.88 7.58
N PHE A 129 0.57 0.08 7.52
CA PHE A 129 0.66 -1.25 8.11
C PHE A 129 1.69 -1.22 9.23
N PHE A 130 1.25 -1.00 10.47
CA PHE A 130 2.14 -0.83 11.62
C PHE A 130 1.45 -1.14 12.94
N THR A 131 2.25 -1.45 13.94
CA THR A 131 1.87 -1.32 15.36
C THR A 131 2.51 -0.05 15.92
N MET A 132 1.88 0.56 16.91
CA MET A 132 2.40 1.75 17.61
C MET A 132 2.20 1.59 19.11
N LYS A 133 3.18 2.01 19.88
CA LYS A 133 3.08 2.16 21.34
C LYS A 133 3.75 3.46 21.78
N VAL A 134 3.36 3.92 22.95
CA VAL A 134 4.05 5.01 23.63
C VAL A 134 5.01 4.43 24.67
N ASP A 135 6.18 5.03 24.81
CA ASP A 135 7.20 4.65 25.77
C ASP A 135 7.90 5.93 26.26
N GLY A 136 7.52 6.39 27.45
CA GLY A 136 7.94 7.66 28.00
C GLY A 136 7.57 8.85 27.10
N ASP A 137 8.55 9.61 26.65
CA ASP A 137 8.40 10.77 25.76
C ASP A 137 8.43 10.41 24.27
N LYS A 138 8.42 9.12 23.91
CA LYS A 138 8.51 8.62 22.55
C LYS A 138 7.26 7.85 22.12
N THR A 139 6.98 7.94 20.84
CA THR A 139 6.04 7.10 20.13
C THR A 139 6.83 6.18 19.21
N ILE A 140 6.73 4.87 19.42
CA ILE A 140 7.47 3.85 18.68
C ILE A 140 6.53 3.19 17.69
N PHE A 141 6.86 3.32 16.40
CA PHE A 141 6.18 2.65 15.30
C PHE A 141 7.01 1.47 14.81
N SER A 142 6.41 0.29 14.72
CA SER A 142 6.97 -0.90 14.08
C SER A 142 6.08 -1.31 12.92
N GLY A 143 6.57 -1.13 11.70
CA GLY A 143 5.74 -1.25 10.52
C GLY A 143 6.28 -2.21 9.46
N ARG A 144 5.41 -2.50 8.47
CA ARG A 144 5.73 -3.34 7.33
C ARG A 144 5.41 -2.63 6.02
N GLY A 145 6.25 -2.88 5.01
CA GLY A 145 6.05 -2.40 3.66
C GLY A 145 6.35 -0.93 3.46
N PHE A 146 6.25 -0.48 2.22
CA PHE A 146 6.52 0.88 1.79
C PHE A 146 5.56 1.28 0.66
N GLY A 147 4.72 2.27 0.91
CA GLY A 147 3.71 2.77 -0.01
C GLY A 147 2.28 2.51 0.50
N HIS A 148 1.31 2.71 -0.39
CA HIS A 148 -0.11 2.57 -0.07
C HIS A 148 -0.59 1.11 0.03
N GLY A 149 0.15 0.16 -0.52
CA GLY A 149 -0.13 -1.27 -0.40
C GLY A 149 -1.15 -1.83 -1.38
N VAL A 150 -1.77 -1.05 -2.26
CA VAL A 150 -2.81 -1.51 -3.20
C VAL A 150 -2.19 -1.91 -4.55
N GLY A 151 -2.65 -3.00 -5.15
CA GLY A 151 -2.21 -3.49 -6.45
C GLY A 151 -0.82 -4.11 -6.43
N LEU A 152 0.02 -3.85 -7.43
CA LEU A 152 1.29 -4.52 -7.64
C LEU A 152 2.36 -4.07 -6.65
N CYS A 153 2.95 -5.03 -5.94
CA CYS A 153 4.16 -4.85 -5.14
C CYS A 153 5.40 -4.95 -6.03
N GLN A 154 6.12 -3.85 -6.24
CA GLN A 154 7.28 -3.84 -7.14
C GLN A 154 8.36 -4.85 -6.73
N GLN A 155 8.70 -4.91 -5.45
CA GLN A 155 9.73 -5.84 -4.96
C GLN A 155 9.26 -7.30 -4.98
N GLY A 156 7.98 -7.56 -4.75
CA GLY A 156 7.39 -8.88 -4.94
C GLY A 156 7.44 -9.29 -6.42
N ALA A 157 7.01 -8.43 -7.33
CA ALA A 157 7.06 -8.67 -8.78
C ALA A 157 8.49 -8.94 -9.29
N ILE A 158 9.48 -8.18 -8.81
CA ILE A 158 10.90 -8.41 -9.16
C ILE A 158 11.35 -9.80 -8.69
N ASN A 159 10.99 -10.21 -7.47
CA ASN A 159 11.39 -11.53 -6.97
C ASN A 159 10.61 -12.67 -7.61
N MET A 160 9.36 -12.46 -8.01
CA MET A 160 8.64 -13.42 -8.86
C MET A 160 9.34 -13.61 -10.20
N ALA A 161 9.74 -12.51 -10.86
CA ALA A 161 10.47 -12.58 -12.13
C ALA A 161 11.83 -13.31 -12.00
N ARG A 162 12.52 -13.17 -10.86
CA ARG A 162 13.76 -13.93 -10.55
C ARG A 162 13.52 -15.42 -10.33
N GLN A 163 12.28 -15.83 -10.10
CA GLN A 163 11.81 -17.22 -9.97
C GLN A 163 11.09 -17.67 -11.25
N ASP A 164 11.41 -17.06 -12.39
CA ASP A 164 10.92 -17.40 -13.73
C ASP A 164 9.41 -17.20 -13.96
N PHE A 165 8.72 -16.46 -13.08
CA PHE A 165 7.35 -16.04 -13.36
C PHE A 165 7.36 -15.01 -14.51
N ASN A 166 6.57 -15.25 -15.54
CA ASN A 166 6.42 -14.29 -16.63
C ASN A 166 5.48 -13.14 -16.25
N HIS A 167 5.49 -12.07 -17.05
CA HIS A 167 4.69 -10.87 -16.77
C HIS A 167 3.18 -11.13 -16.66
N LYS A 168 2.62 -12.11 -17.39
CA LYS A 168 1.20 -12.47 -17.32
C LYS A 168 0.86 -13.08 -15.96
N GLN A 169 1.71 -13.98 -15.48
CA GLN A 169 1.56 -14.60 -14.16
C GLN A 169 1.68 -13.56 -13.04
N ILE A 170 2.66 -12.65 -13.12
CA ILE A 170 2.86 -11.58 -12.14
C ILE A 170 1.66 -10.64 -12.11
N LEU A 171 1.20 -10.17 -13.26
CA LEU A 171 0.04 -9.27 -13.33
C LEU A 171 -1.24 -9.95 -12.84
N GLY A 172 -1.48 -11.22 -13.20
CA GLY A 172 -2.63 -11.99 -12.71
C GLY A 172 -2.58 -12.30 -11.21
N PHE A 173 -1.38 -12.33 -10.61
CA PHE A 173 -1.22 -12.47 -9.16
C PHE A 173 -1.71 -11.23 -8.41
N TYR A 174 -1.38 -10.02 -8.90
CA TYR A 174 -1.72 -8.76 -8.21
C TYR A 174 -3.05 -8.14 -8.64
N PHE A 175 -3.51 -8.41 -9.88
CA PHE A 175 -4.76 -7.85 -10.42
C PHE A 175 -5.72 -9.01 -10.72
N LYS A 176 -6.56 -9.35 -9.74
CA LYS A 176 -7.45 -10.51 -9.82
C LYS A 176 -8.47 -10.39 -10.94
N GLY A 177 -8.57 -11.42 -11.78
CA GLY A 177 -9.50 -11.43 -12.92
C GLY A 177 -9.14 -10.48 -14.07
N ALA A 178 -8.02 -9.76 -13.98
CA ALA A 178 -7.57 -8.90 -15.08
C ALA A 178 -7.05 -9.73 -16.26
N LYS A 179 -7.22 -9.20 -17.47
CA LYS A 179 -6.81 -9.80 -18.74
C LYS A 179 -5.82 -8.90 -19.45
N LEU A 180 -4.91 -9.51 -20.21
CA LEU A 180 -4.02 -8.78 -21.12
C LEU A 180 -4.63 -8.82 -22.52
N GLU A 181 -4.90 -7.66 -23.07
CA GLU A 181 -5.55 -7.50 -24.39
C GLU A 181 -4.73 -6.55 -25.27
N SER A 182 -4.80 -6.77 -26.59
CA SER A 182 -4.22 -5.84 -27.55
C SER A 182 -5.09 -4.60 -27.66
N ILE A 183 -4.49 -3.41 -27.74
CA ILE A 183 -5.21 -2.15 -27.96
C ILE A 183 -5.93 -2.22 -29.29
N SER A 184 -7.25 -2.12 -29.26
CA SER A 184 -8.07 -1.98 -30.47
C SER A 184 -8.22 -0.50 -30.86
N LYS A 185 -8.46 -0.24 -32.16
CA LYS A 185 -8.74 1.14 -32.65
C LYS A 185 -9.91 1.80 -31.93
N SER A 186 -10.91 1.02 -31.47
CA SER A 186 -12.07 1.52 -30.71
C SER A 186 -11.73 1.99 -29.29
N MET A 187 -10.61 1.53 -28.71
CA MET A 187 -10.14 1.97 -27.39
C MET A 187 -9.36 3.29 -27.46
N LEU A 188 -8.84 3.65 -28.63
CA LEU A 188 -8.10 4.90 -28.87
C LEU A 188 -9.00 6.07 -29.27
N ALA A 189 -10.28 5.81 -29.58
CA ALA A 189 -11.24 6.80 -30.08
C ALA A 189 -12.12 7.44 -29.00
N LYS A 190 -11.74 7.34 -27.73
CA LYS A 190 -12.37 7.97 -26.57
C LYS A 190 -11.31 8.80 -25.85
#